data_888404c9665a0c5129027a21d8ed3169
#
_entry.id   888404c9665a0c5129027a21d8ed3169
#
_cell.length_a   1.000
_cell.length_b   1.000
_cell.length_c   1.000
_cell.angle_alpha   90.00
_cell.angle_beta   90.00
_cell.angle_gamma   90.00
#
_symmetry.space_group_name_H-M   'P 1'
#
loop_
_entity.id
_entity.type
_entity.pdbx_description
1 polymer ?
#
loop_
_entity_poly.entity_id
_entity_poly.type
_entity_poly.pdbx_seq_one_letter_code
_entity_poly.pdbx_strand_id
1 'polypeptide(L)'
;LLADVGDEAELGELLGRIRSELPPLAGVAHLAGVLDDALLPQQDLNRFGTTLRPKAIAAHLLHRLTQQDDLDFFILFSSASAVLGSPSQANYACANSLLDGLAAQRRAHGLEATAINFGPWGQGGMATSQAAVANLSAQGLMPLEPTAALAALGEVVRQGAGQATVLKANWQRAAKMLGGMRPPLLDQVLPRGDEAPAGDSELLRQLQEIPAAARVNFITEFLQREVQGFLRLAQPPASTSRFLDLGTDSLMAVELRNRLFSQFGGKFDISPTAVFDYPTIGELAAHLVSQLPDSDTSPGPAEPPANSAVDAP
;
A
#
# COMPACT_ATOMS: atom_id res chain seq x y z
N LEU A 1 -0.64 -16.93 34.38
CA LEU A 1 -0.68 -15.52 34.76
C LEU A 1 -1.40 -14.74 33.67
N LEU A 2 -2.26 -13.79 34.03
CA LEU A 2 -2.98 -12.90 33.11
C LEU A 2 -2.77 -11.46 33.52
N ALA A 3 -2.57 -10.56 32.54
CA ALA A 3 -2.47 -9.11 32.74
C ALA A 3 -2.87 -8.39 31.46
N ASP A 4 -3.39 -7.15 31.57
CA ASP A 4 -3.48 -6.24 30.42
C ASP A 4 -2.08 -5.70 30.14
N VAL A 5 -1.47 -6.18 29.05
CA VAL A 5 -0.13 -5.73 28.63
C VAL A 5 -0.09 -4.26 28.22
N GLY A 6 -1.23 -3.62 28.01
CA GLY A 6 -1.38 -2.18 27.77
C GLY A 6 -1.51 -1.35 29.06
N ASP A 7 -1.50 -2.00 30.24
CA ASP A 7 -1.46 -1.34 31.55
C ASP A 7 -0.10 -1.57 32.20
N GLU A 8 0.60 -0.47 32.51
CA GLU A 8 1.96 -0.52 33.04
C GLU A 8 2.04 -1.15 34.43
N ALA A 9 1.04 -0.90 35.27
CA ALA A 9 1.03 -1.42 36.64
C ALA A 9 0.79 -2.95 36.63
N GLU A 10 -0.20 -3.42 35.88
CA GLU A 10 -0.50 -4.85 35.75
C GLU A 10 0.68 -5.61 35.11
N LEU A 11 1.29 -5.06 34.07
CA LEU A 11 2.44 -5.66 33.43
C LEU A 11 3.66 -5.68 34.34
N GLY A 12 3.90 -4.61 35.11
CA GLY A 12 4.97 -4.55 36.11
C GLY A 12 4.82 -5.58 37.21
N GLU A 13 3.60 -5.75 37.75
CA GLU A 13 3.28 -6.78 38.74
C GLU A 13 3.50 -8.19 38.17
N LEU A 14 3.01 -8.44 36.94
CA LEU A 14 3.20 -9.71 36.26
C LEU A 14 4.68 -10.06 36.11
N LEU A 15 5.51 -9.13 35.61
CA LEU A 15 6.95 -9.35 35.44
C LEU A 15 7.66 -9.53 36.79
N GLY A 16 7.24 -8.81 37.84
CA GLY A 16 7.72 -9.00 39.20
C GLY A 16 7.48 -10.42 39.71
N ARG A 17 6.28 -10.93 39.49
CA ARG A 17 5.94 -12.33 39.83
C ARG A 17 6.73 -13.34 39.00
N ILE A 18 6.88 -13.13 37.69
CA ILE A 18 7.70 -14.01 36.85
C ILE A 18 9.12 -14.10 37.40
N ARG A 19 9.74 -12.97 37.73
CA ARG A 19 11.12 -12.93 38.24
C ARG A 19 11.28 -13.59 39.61
N SER A 20 10.23 -13.58 40.45
CA SER A 20 10.28 -14.16 41.79
C SER A 20 9.89 -15.64 41.83
N GLU A 21 9.00 -16.08 40.94
CA GLU A 21 8.37 -17.42 41.02
C GLU A 21 8.91 -18.40 39.94
N LEU A 22 9.53 -17.88 38.84
CA LEU A 22 9.93 -18.65 37.68
C LEU A 22 11.44 -18.49 37.38
N PRO A 23 12.02 -19.35 36.52
CA PRO A 23 13.37 -19.14 35.99
C PRO A 23 13.50 -17.78 35.30
N PRO A 24 14.72 -17.28 35.08
CA PRO A 24 14.94 -16.02 34.38
C PRO A 24 14.17 -15.94 33.06
N LEU A 25 13.61 -14.77 32.78
CA LEU A 25 12.88 -14.52 31.54
C LEU A 25 13.84 -14.60 30.35
N ALA A 26 13.69 -15.61 29.50
CA ALA A 26 14.55 -15.85 28.35
C ALA A 26 14.06 -15.15 27.08
N GLY A 27 12.81 -14.75 27.00
CA GLY A 27 12.32 -14.09 25.79
C GLY A 27 10.90 -13.55 25.89
N VAL A 28 10.59 -12.67 24.94
CA VAL A 28 9.27 -12.05 24.79
C VAL A 28 8.76 -12.27 23.36
N ALA A 29 7.51 -12.71 23.23
CA ALA A 29 6.80 -12.73 21.98
C ALA A 29 5.50 -11.92 22.12
N HIS A 30 5.39 -10.80 21.42
CA HIS A 30 4.27 -9.88 21.51
C HIS A 30 3.34 -10.04 20.30
N LEU A 31 2.16 -10.64 20.53
CA LEU A 31 1.15 -10.94 19.53
C LEU A 31 -0.13 -10.12 19.71
N ALA A 32 -0.26 -9.38 20.82
CA ALA A 32 -1.49 -8.66 21.12
C ALA A 32 -1.84 -7.65 20.03
N GLY A 33 -3.12 -7.48 19.79
CA GLY A 33 -3.62 -6.52 18.80
C GLY A 33 -5.13 -6.58 18.67
N VAL A 34 -5.70 -5.46 18.26
CA VAL A 34 -7.14 -5.30 17.99
C VAL A 34 -7.27 -4.53 16.67
N LEU A 35 -8.30 -4.87 15.89
CA LEU A 35 -8.69 -4.14 14.69
C LEU A 35 -9.83 -3.16 15.03
N ASP A 36 -9.75 -1.96 14.49
CA ASP A 36 -10.82 -0.97 14.48
C ASP A 36 -10.78 -0.24 13.12
N ASP A 37 -11.18 -0.97 12.08
CA ASP A 37 -11.06 -0.55 10.70
C ASP A 37 -12.05 0.57 10.37
N ALA A 38 -11.58 1.61 9.70
CA ALA A 38 -12.40 2.70 9.18
C ALA A 38 -11.67 3.44 8.05
N LEU A 39 -12.41 4.03 7.13
CA LEU A 39 -11.84 4.90 6.11
C LEU A 39 -11.10 6.08 6.75
N LEU A 40 -10.05 6.58 6.10
CA LEU A 40 -9.21 7.64 6.64
C LEU A 40 -9.99 8.88 7.14
N PRO A 41 -11.04 9.37 6.43
CA PRO A 41 -11.85 10.48 6.94
C PRO A 41 -12.70 10.14 8.19
N GLN A 42 -12.86 8.87 8.51
CA GLN A 42 -13.61 8.37 9.67
C GLN A 42 -12.69 7.94 10.82
N GLN A 43 -11.39 8.05 10.63
CA GLN A 43 -10.40 7.78 11.67
C GLN A 43 -10.36 8.94 12.66
N ASP A 44 -10.31 8.61 13.95
CA ASP A 44 -10.17 9.55 15.04
C ASP A 44 -9.15 9.04 16.09
N LEU A 45 -8.86 9.87 17.09
CA LEU A 45 -7.92 9.52 18.15
C LEU A 45 -8.36 8.31 18.99
N ASN A 46 -9.68 8.07 19.13
CA ASN A 46 -10.19 6.93 19.89
C ASN A 46 -9.89 5.62 19.15
N ARG A 47 -10.14 5.59 17.82
CA ARG A 47 -9.82 4.44 16.96
C ARG A 47 -8.33 4.14 16.93
N PHE A 48 -7.49 5.19 16.84
CA PHE A 48 -6.05 5.02 16.99
C PHE A 48 -5.71 4.48 18.37
N GLY A 49 -6.27 5.02 19.46
CA GLY A 49 -6.05 4.56 20.82
C GLY A 49 -6.43 3.09 21.03
N THR A 50 -7.58 2.68 20.48
CA THR A 50 -8.04 1.27 20.52
C THR A 50 -7.01 0.31 19.94
N THR A 51 -6.39 0.67 18.81
CA THR A 51 -5.42 -0.18 18.12
C THR A 51 -4.02 -0.05 18.69
N LEU A 52 -3.59 1.17 19.06
CA LEU A 52 -2.24 1.45 19.56
C LEU A 52 -2.00 0.87 20.95
N ARG A 53 -2.99 0.94 21.86
CA ARG A 53 -2.81 0.54 23.26
C ARG A 53 -2.37 -0.92 23.40
N PRO A 54 -3.10 -1.93 22.88
CA PRO A 54 -2.71 -3.33 23.04
C PRO A 54 -1.48 -3.70 22.20
N LYS A 55 -1.12 -2.92 21.19
CA LYS A 55 -0.06 -3.27 20.24
C LYS A 55 1.21 -2.45 20.46
N ALA A 56 1.21 -1.19 20.11
CA ALA A 56 2.43 -0.36 20.16
C ALA A 56 2.79 0.09 21.57
N ILE A 57 1.80 0.53 22.37
CA ILE A 57 2.04 0.96 23.75
C ILE A 57 2.48 -0.23 24.60
N ALA A 58 1.78 -1.37 24.49
CA ALA A 58 2.14 -2.60 25.17
C ALA A 58 3.56 -3.08 24.81
N ALA A 59 3.95 -3.04 23.52
CA ALA A 59 5.31 -3.38 23.11
C ALA A 59 6.35 -2.44 23.71
N HIS A 60 6.05 -1.15 23.79
CA HIS A 60 6.93 -0.17 24.43
C HIS A 60 7.06 -0.42 25.93
N LEU A 61 5.97 -0.74 26.63
CA LEU A 61 6.01 -1.12 28.04
C LEU A 61 6.82 -2.40 28.27
N LEU A 62 6.61 -3.42 27.45
CA LEU A 62 7.42 -4.64 27.46
C LEU A 62 8.91 -4.31 27.27
N HIS A 63 9.25 -3.47 26.29
CA HIS A 63 10.63 -3.02 26.09
C HIS A 63 11.18 -2.36 27.35
N ARG A 64 10.51 -1.35 27.89
CA ARG A 64 10.98 -0.60 29.07
C ARG A 64 11.20 -1.49 30.28
N LEU A 65 10.24 -2.36 30.56
CA LEU A 65 10.23 -3.17 31.76
C LEU A 65 11.15 -4.39 31.69
N THR A 66 11.64 -4.75 30.47
CA THR A 66 12.55 -5.89 30.25
C THR A 66 13.93 -5.48 29.72
N GLN A 67 14.30 -4.21 29.82
CA GLN A 67 15.62 -3.73 29.36
C GLN A 67 16.80 -4.34 30.09
N GLN A 68 16.60 -4.76 31.34
CA GLN A 68 17.65 -5.33 32.21
C GLN A 68 17.61 -6.87 32.20
N ASP A 69 16.64 -7.49 31.53
CA ASP A 69 16.58 -8.94 31.39
C ASP A 69 17.48 -9.37 30.22
N ASP A 70 18.24 -10.44 30.44
CA ASP A 70 19.09 -11.05 29.39
C ASP A 70 18.24 -11.94 28.49
N LEU A 71 17.63 -11.33 27.47
CA LEU A 71 16.68 -11.98 26.58
C LEU A 71 17.37 -12.59 25.37
N ASP A 72 17.12 -13.88 25.10
CA ASP A 72 17.52 -14.59 23.90
C ASP A 72 16.76 -14.08 22.66
N PHE A 73 15.53 -13.58 22.86
CA PHE A 73 14.71 -13.03 21.78
C PHE A 73 13.68 -12.02 22.28
N PHE A 74 13.35 -11.05 21.41
CA PHE A 74 12.23 -10.12 21.59
C PHE A 74 11.48 -10.02 20.25
N ILE A 75 10.40 -10.80 20.10
CA ILE A 75 9.69 -10.95 18.83
C ILE A 75 8.43 -10.09 18.83
N LEU A 76 8.30 -9.24 17.81
CA LEU A 76 7.15 -8.38 17.59
C LEU A 76 6.38 -8.85 16.35
N PHE A 77 5.14 -9.30 16.56
CA PHE A 77 4.25 -9.69 15.48
C PHE A 77 3.63 -8.45 14.84
N SER A 78 4.32 -7.93 13.85
CA SER A 78 3.90 -6.84 12.99
C SER A 78 3.02 -7.35 11.83
N SER A 79 2.74 -6.51 10.86
CA SER A 79 1.86 -6.84 9.73
C SER A 79 2.43 -6.32 8.40
N ALA A 80 2.17 -7.04 7.32
CA ALA A 80 2.43 -6.56 5.97
C ALA A 80 1.74 -5.21 5.68
N SER A 81 0.68 -4.85 6.41
CA SER A 81 0.03 -3.54 6.32
C SER A 81 0.94 -2.38 6.71
N ALA A 82 1.95 -2.60 7.56
CA ALA A 82 2.95 -1.57 7.91
C ALA A 82 3.87 -1.23 6.72
N VAL A 83 4.08 -2.20 5.82
CA VAL A 83 5.01 -2.10 4.69
C VAL A 83 4.28 -1.74 3.40
N LEU A 84 3.14 -2.38 3.15
CA LEU A 84 2.38 -2.26 1.90
C LEU A 84 1.22 -1.28 2.00
N GLY A 85 0.86 -0.86 3.21
CA GLY A 85 -0.43 -0.21 3.47
C GLY A 85 -1.58 -1.21 3.46
N SER A 86 -2.76 -0.77 3.91
CA SER A 86 -4.00 -1.53 3.81
C SER A 86 -5.18 -0.56 3.81
N PRO A 87 -6.11 -0.66 2.86
CA PRO A 87 -7.31 0.17 2.86
C PRO A 87 -8.06 0.05 4.19
N SER A 88 -8.58 1.16 4.69
CA SER A 88 -9.34 1.28 5.95
C SER A 88 -8.57 0.93 7.24
N GLN A 89 -7.26 0.67 7.17
CA GLN A 89 -6.44 0.23 8.30
C GLN A 89 -5.29 1.19 8.63
N ALA A 90 -5.47 2.49 8.48
CA ALA A 90 -4.42 3.47 8.76
C ALA A 90 -3.91 3.40 10.22
N ASN A 91 -4.82 3.25 11.19
CA ASN A 91 -4.51 3.06 12.60
C ASN A 91 -3.75 1.74 12.85
N TYR A 92 -4.18 0.64 12.22
CA TYR A 92 -3.52 -0.66 12.36
C TYR A 92 -2.13 -0.68 11.69
N ALA A 93 -1.99 -0.10 10.50
CA ALA A 93 -0.71 0.06 9.84
C ALA A 93 0.26 0.91 10.69
N CYS A 94 -0.22 2.02 11.26
CA CYS A 94 0.54 2.85 12.18
C CYS A 94 1.03 2.06 13.40
N ALA A 95 0.14 1.31 14.07
CA ALA A 95 0.50 0.51 15.23
C ALA A 95 1.59 -0.53 14.91
N ASN A 96 1.51 -1.17 13.75
CA ASN A 96 2.52 -2.14 13.30
C ASN A 96 3.84 -1.47 12.90
N SER A 97 3.81 -0.31 12.24
CA SER A 97 5.03 0.45 11.91
C SER A 97 5.80 0.88 13.17
N LEU A 98 5.09 1.17 14.26
CA LEU A 98 5.73 1.46 15.56
C LEU A 98 6.43 0.23 16.14
N LEU A 99 5.93 -0.99 15.92
CA LEU A 99 6.65 -2.22 16.30
C LEU A 99 7.95 -2.37 15.49
N ASP A 100 7.90 -2.09 14.20
CA ASP A 100 9.08 -2.15 13.32
C ASP A 100 10.15 -1.15 13.78
N GLY A 101 9.72 0.09 14.09
CA GLY A 101 10.59 1.12 14.65
C GLY A 101 11.18 0.73 16.00
N LEU A 102 10.39 0.11 16.88
CA LEU A 102 10.86 -0.36 18.18
C LEU A 102 11.92 -1.47 18.05
N ALA A 103 11.73 -2.41 17.12
CA ALA A 103 12.74 -3.44 16.86
C ALA A 103 14.04 -2.82 16.38
N ALA A 104 13.99 -1.87 15.46
CA ALA A 104 15.16 -1.15 14.98
C ALA A 104 15.86 -0.37 16.11
N GLN A 105 15.09 0.31 16.97
CA GLN A 105 15.60 1.04 18.12
C GLN A 105 16.31 0.11 19.13
N ARG A 106 15.70 -1.03 19.48
CA ARG A 106 16.31 -2.02 20.40
C ARG A 106 17.66 -2.48 19.85
N ARG A 107 17.71 -2.88 18.58
CA ARG A 107 18.94 -3.35 17.92
C ARG A 107 20.03 -2.26 17.87
N ALA A 108 19.66 -1.01 17.63
CA ALA A 108 20.61 0.11 17.69
C ALA A 108 21.24 0.29 19.07
N HIS A 109 20.58 -0.20 20.13
CA HIS A 109 21.10 -0.21 21.51
C HIS A 109 21.72 -1.56 21.91
N GLY A 110 21.96 -2.47 20.97
CA GLY A 110 22.56 -3.78 21.24
C GLY A 110 21.63 -4.78 21.93
N LEU A 111 20.31 -4.53 21.92
CA LEU A 111 19.31 -5.43 22.49
C LEU A 111 18.67 -6.31 21.40
N GLU A 112 18.40 -7.58 21.72
CA GLU A 112 17.71 -8.46 20.80
C GLU A 112 16.31 -7.97 20.46
N ALA A 113 15.99 -7.95 19.17
CA ALA A 113 14.63 -7.70 18.66
C ALA A 113 14.47 -8.14 17.21
N THR A 114 13.29 -8.65 16.90
CA THR A 114 12.87 -9.01 15.55
C THR A 114 11.41 -8.60 15.34
N ALA A 115 11.14 -7.74 14.36
CA ALA A 115 9.78 -7.45 13.91
C ALA A 115 9.46 -8.29 12.68
N ILE A 116 8.31 -8.98 12.68
CA ILE A 116 7.90 -9.80 11.54
C ILE A 116 6.59 -9.27 10.99
N ASN A 117 6.64 -8.72 9.79
CA ASN A 117 5.49 -8.19 9.06
C ASN A 117 4.76 -9.36 8.36
N PHE A 118 3.87 -10.03 9.08
CA PHE A 118 3.11 -11.14 8.53
C PHE A 118 2.01 -10.66 7.57
N GLY A 119 1.86 -11.38 6.45
CA GLY A 119 0.66 -11.38 5.64
C GLY A 119 -0.53 -12.04 6.37
N PRO A 120 -1.70 -12.14 5.72
CA PRO A 120 -2.88 -12.76 6.33
C PRO A 120 -2.64 -14.23 6.67
N TRP A 121 -3.05 -14.67 7.86
CA TRP A 121 -3.01 -16.07 8.27
C TRP A 121 -4.26 -16.82 7.81
N GLY A 122 -4.10 -18.06 7.33
CA GLY A 122 -5.19 -18.86 6.80
C GLY A 122 -6.15 -19.41 7.86
N GLN A 123 -5.64 -19.65 9.07
CA GLN A 123 -6.41 -20.14 10.21
C GLN A 123 -5.98 -19.39 11.47
N GLY A 124 -6.94 -18.94 12.26
CA GLY A 124 -6.68 -18.31 13.56
C GLY A 124 -6.17 -16.87 13.49
N GLY A 125 -6.10 -16.23 12.32
CA GLY A 125 -5.71 -14.83 12.18
C GLY A 125 -6.88 -13.85 12.36
N MET A 126 -6.59 -12.55 12.40
CA MET A 126 -7.61 -11.50 12.53
C MET A 126 -8.45 -11.30 11.27
N ALA A 127 -7.95 -11.65 10.09
CA ALA A 127 -8.69 -11.58 8.82
C ALA A 127 -9.58 -12.81 8.61
N THR A 128 -10.59 -13.01 9.46
CA THR A 128 -11.44 -14.21 9.45
C THR A 128 -12.71 -14.08 8.62
N SER A 129 -13.13 -12.86 8.26
CA SER A 129 -14.34 -12.68 7.46
C SER A 129 -14.09 -13.06 6.00
N GLN A 130 -15.08 -13.68 5.36
CA GLN A 130 -15.02 -14.07 3.96
C GLN A 130 -14.78 -12.84 3.04
N ALA A 131 -15.33 -11.69 3.40
CA ALA A 131 -15.12 -10.43 2.69
C ALA A 131 -13.66 -9.94 2.80
N ALA A 132 -13.05 -10.00 3.99
CA ALA A 132 -11.65 -9.61 4.18
C ALA A 132 -10.71 -10.51 3.37
N VAL A 133 -10.92 -11.83 3.40
CA VAL A 133 -10.15 -12.79 2.61
C VAL A 133 -10.31 -12.54 1.10
N ALA A 134 -11.53 -12.25 0.63
CA ALA A 134 -11.79 -11.93 -0.77
C ALA A 134 -11.06 -10.64 -1.21
N ASN A 135 -11.09 -9.59 -0.38
CA ASN A 135 -10.39 -8.33 -0.65
C ASN A 135 -8.86 -8.52 -0.72
N LEU A 136 -8.28 -9.26 0.23
CA LEU A 136 -6.85 -9.57 0.22
C LEU A 136 -6.47 -10.39 -1.02
N SER A 137 -7.28 -11.39 -1.36
CA SER A 137 -7.08 -12.18 -2.58
C SER A 137 -7.19 -11.35 -3.86
N ALA A 138 -8.09 -10.36 -3.90
CA ALA A 138 -8.18 -9.42 -5.01
C ALA A 138 -6.89 -8.61 -5.17
N GLN A 139 -6.24 -8.23 -4.07
CA GLN A 139 -4.94 -7.53 -4.06
C GLN A 139 -3.74 -8.46 -4.35
N GLY A 140 -3.97 -9.73 -4.58
CA GLY A 140 -2.92 -10.72 -4.83
C GLY A 140 -2.30 -11.29 -3.55
N LEU A 141 -2.77 -10.91 -2.36
CA LEU A 141 -2.31 -11.48 -1.10
C LEU A 141 -3.08 -12.76 -0.79
N MET A 142 -2.36 -13.81 -0.41
CA MET A 142 -2.92 -15.12 -0.13
C MET A 142 -2.72 -15.48 1.34
N PRO A 143 -3.66 -16.21 1.95
CA PRO A 143 -3.50 -16.68 3.33
C PRO A 143 -2.25 -17.54 3.48
N LEU A 144 -1.51 -17.30 4.57
CA LEU A 144 -0.38 -18.11 5.01
C LEU A 144 -0.89 -19.32 5.78
N GLU A 145 -0.41 -20.51 5.43
CA GLU A 145 -0.64 -21.70 6.25
C GLU A 145 0.13 -21.56 7.57
N PRO A 146 -0.48 -21.88 8.74
CA PRO A 146 0.14 -21.70 10.04
C PRO A 146 1.51 -22.38 10.17
N THR A 147 1.64 -23.61 9.65
CA THR A 147 2.92 -24.34 9.66
C THR A 147 4.01 -23.64 8.86
N ALA A 148 3.68 -23.07 7.71
CA ALA A 148 4.61 -22.32 6.88
C ALA A 148 5.00 -20.98 7.54
N ALA A 149 4.03 -20.30 8.17
CA ALA A 149 4.28 -19.05 8.88
C ALA A 149 5.22 -19.26 10.09
N LEU A 150 5.00 -20.34 10.87
CA LEU A 150 5.86 -20.69 12.01
C LEU A 150 7.25 -21.14 11.56
N ALA A 151 7.37 -21.89 10.47
CA ALA A 151 8.66 -22.25 9.88
C ALA A 151 9.45 -21.00 9.44
N ALA A 152 8.76 -20.04 8.78
CA ALA A 152 9.37 -18.78 8.40
C ALA A 152 9.79 -17.94 9.62
N LEU A 153 8.97 -17.88 10.68
CA LEU A 153 9.34 -17.25 11.94
C LEU A 153 10.65 -17.82 12.47
N GLY A 154 10.75 -19.16 12.58
CA GLY A 154 11.97 -19.82 13.05
C GLY A 154 13.20 -19.48 12.20
N GLU A 155 13.04 -19.39 10.89
CA GLU A 155 14.12 -19.04 9.97
C GLU A 155 14.55 -17.58 10.13
N VAL A 156 13.61 -16.63 10.24
CA VAL A 156 13.89 -15.21 10.45
C VAL A 156 14.66 -14.98 11.75
N VAL A 157 14.22 -15.64 12.84
CA VAL A 157 14.90 -15.57 14.14
C VAL A 157 16.29 -16.18 14.06
N ARG A 158 16.43 -17.35 13.44
CA ARG A 158 17.73 -18.04 13.27
C ARG A 158 18.74 -17.20 12.47
N GLN A 159 18.26 -16.42 11.49
CA GLN A 159 19.10 -15.49 10.71
C GLN A 159 19.48 -14.23 11.46
N GLY A 160 18.90 -13.96 12.64
CA GLY A 160 19.13 -12.74 13.41
C GLY A 160 18.62 -11.48 12.68
N ALA A 161 17.61 -11.60 11.80
CA ALA A 161 17.07 -10.47 11.08
C ALA A 161 16.32 -9.51 12.02
N GLY A 162 16.59 -8.21 11.94
CA GLY A 162 15.89 -7.20 12.75
C GLY A 162 14.46 -6.96 12.30
N GLN A 163 14.20 -7.12 11.00
CA GLN A 163 12.87 -7.02 10.40
C GLN A 163 12.78 -7.96 9.19
N ALA A 164 11.63 -8.59 9.01
CA ALA A 164 11.33 -9.40 7.83
C ALA A 164 9.85 -9.34 7.49
N THR A 165 9.53 -9.34 6.21
CA THR A 165 8.16 -9.47 5.72
C THR A 165 7.92 -10.90 5.24
N VAL A 166 6.95 -11.57 5.84
CA VAL A 166 6.57 -12.96 5.53
C VAL A 166 5.16 -12.95 4.96
N LEU A 167 5.04 -13.15 3.67
CA LEU A 167 3.74 -13.15 2.99
C LEU A 167 3.71 -14.16 1.84
N LYS A 168 2.51 -14.60 1.49
CA LYS A 168 2.24 -15.38 0.29
C LYS A 168 1.50 -14.48 -0.69
N ALA A 169 2.04 -14.27 -1.88
CA ALA A 169 1.45 -13.39 -2.87
C ALA A 169 1.42 -14.02 -4.27
N ASN A 170 0.38 -13.69 -5.01
CA ASN A 170 0.36 -13.82 -6.45
C ASN A 170 0.83 -12.49 -7.06
N TRP A 171 2.12 -12.40 -7.35
CA TRP A 171 2.76 -11.18 -7.83
C TRP A 171 2.25 -10.72 -9.19
N GLN A 172 1.78 -11.63 -10.04
CA GLN A 172 1.15 -11.27 -11.32
C GLN A 172 -0.17 -10.52 -11.09
N ARG A 173 -0.95 -10.96 -10.08
CA ARG A 173 -2.20 -10.29 -9.70
C ARG A 173 -1.93 -8.96 -9.03
N ALA A 174 -0.95 -8.91 -8.13
CA ALA A 174 -0.51 -7.67 -7.49
C ALA A 174 -0.02 -6.64 -8.53
N ALA A 175 0.76 -7.04 -9.51
CA ALA A 175 1.22 -6.18 -10.60
C ALA A 175 0.06 -5.59 -11.41
N LYS A 176 -0.98 -6.40 -11.70
CA LYS A 176 -2.20 -5.91 -12.38
C LYS A 176 -2.95 -4.87 -11.54
N MET A 177 -3.04 -5.09 -10.22
CA MET A 177 -3.68 -4.13 -9.31
C MET A 177 -2.90 -2.81 -9.19
N LEU A 178 -1.58 -2.86 -9.34
CA LEU A 178 -0.74 -1.67 -9.36
C LEU A 178 -0.83 -0.89 -10.68
N GLY A 179 -1.54 -1.43 -11.69
CA GLY A 179 -1.81 -0.71 -12.95
C GLY A 179 -0.54 -0.24 -13.67
N GLY A 180 0.53 -1.02 -13.61
CA GLY A 180 1.82 -0.67 -14.22
C GLY A 180 2.76 0.16 -13.34
N MET A 181 2.30 0.63 -12.17
CA MET A 181 3.22 1.23 -11.18
C MET A 181 4.19 0.17 -10.65
N ARG A 182 5.45 0.53 -10.52
CA ARG A 182 6.49 -0.32 -9.92
C ARG A 182 7.09 0.39 -8.71
N PRO A 183 6.47 0.28 -7.51
CA PRO A 183 7.06 0.84 -6.31
C PRO A 183 8.47 0.27 -6.11
N PRO A 184 9.49 1.08 -5.80
CA PRO A 184 10.87 0.60 -5.63
C PRO A 184 10.98 -0.57 -4.65
N LEU A 185 10.17 -0.57 -3.58
CA LEU A 185 10.11 -1.64 -2.59
C LEU A 185 9.74 -3.00 -3.20
N LEU A 186 8.91 -3.02 -4.24
CA LEU A 186 8.39 -4.24 -4.86
C LEU A 186 9.10 -4.58 -6.19
N ASP A 187 10.05 -3.78 -6.63
CA ASP A 187 10.67 -3.93 -7.96
C ASP A 187 11.33 -5.29 -8.20
N GLN A 188 11.88 -5.90 -7.14
CA GLN A 188 12.54 -7.20 -7.24
C GLN A 188 11.58 -8.39 -7.23
N VAL A 189 10.36 -8.22 -6.71
CA VAL A 189 9.38 -9.31 -6.54
C VAL A 189 8.23 -9.23 -7.57
N LEU A 190 7.98 -8.04 -8.10
CA LEU A 190 7.01 -7.91 -9.18
C LEU A 190 7.56 -8.58 -10.45
N PRO A 191 6.76 -9.37 -11.17
CA PRO A 191 7.17 -9.92 -12.44
C PRO A 191 7.65 -8.75 -13.32
N ARG A 192 8.84 -8.90 -13.87
CA ARG A 192 9.21 -8.12 -15.05
C ARG A 192 8.28 -8.68 -16.12
N GLY A 193 7.14 -8.03 -16.33
CA GLY A 193 6.37 -8.33 -17.52
C GLY A 193 7.36 -8.31 -18.68
N ASP A 194 7.28 -9.25 -19.59
CA ASP A 194 7.57 -8.89 -20.98
C ASP A 194 6.94 -7.53 -21.11
N GLU A 195 7.75 -6.50 -21.32
CA GLU A 195 7.27 -5.16 -21.53
C GLU A 195 6.08 -5.33 -22.45
N ALA A 196 4.86 -5.26 -21.88
CA ALA A 196 3.74 -4.92 -22.74
C ALA A 196 4.30 -3.68 -23.40
N PRO A 197 4.59 -3.73 -24.69
CA PRO A 197 5.28 -2.63 -25.31
C PRO A 197 4.57 -1.40 -24.81
N ALA A 198 5.34 -0.36 -24.45
CA ALA A 198 4.82 0.99 -24.42
C ALA A 198 4.35 1.27 -25.86
N GLY A 199 3.58 0.34 -26.35
CA GLY A 199 2.89 0.31 -27.59
C GLY A 199 1.72 1.22 -27.38
N ASP A 200 1.67 2.23 -28.16
CA ASP A 200 0.57 3.12 -28.32
C ASP A 200 -0.73 2.37 -28.02
N SER A 201 -1.32 2.67 -26.84
CA SER A 201 -2.63 2.10 -26.55
C SER A 201 -3.49 2.53 -27.73
N GLU A 202 -4.32 1.64 -28.23
CA GLU A 202 -5.21 1.95 -29.36
C GLU A 202 -5.96 3.27 -29.11
N LEU A 203 -6.27 3.53 -27.84
CA LEU A 203 -6.88 4.77 -27.38
C LEU A 203 -5.96 5.99 -27.59
N LEU A 204 -4.65 5.85 -27.29
CA LEU A 204 -3.68 6.95 -27.51
C LEU A 204 -3.47 7.21 -29.01
N ARG A 205 -3.43 6.15 -29.83
CA ARG A 205 -3.34 6.29 -31.26
C ARG A 205 -4.55 7.04 -31.83
N GLN A 206 -5.76 6.66 -31.39
CA GLN A 206 -7.00 7.34 -31.76
C GLN A 206 -6.98 8.81 -31.32
N LEU A 207 -6.49 9.11 -30.12
CA LEU A 207 -6.36 10.49 -29.63
C LEU A 207 -5.40 11.35 -30.45
N GLN A 208 -4.35 10.76 -30.99
CA GLN A 208 -3.40 11.49 -31.85
C GLN A 208 -4.01 11.80 -33.23
N GLU A 209 -4.89 10.94 -33.74
CA GLU A 209 -5.60 11.11 -35.00
C GLU A 209 -6.75 12.13 -34.91
N ILE A 210 -7.23 12.45 -33.69
CA ILE A 210 -8.35 13.38 -33.46
C ILE A 210 -7.82 14.83 -33.37
N PRO A 211 -8.49 15.81 -34.01
CA PRO A 211 -8.17 17.22 -33.86
C PRO A 211 -8.21 17.66 -32.39
N ALA A 212 -7.29 18.53 -31.99
CA ALA A 212 -7.13 18.98 -30.60
C ALA A 212 -8.46 19.44 -29.97
N ALA A 213 -9.28 20.19 -30.71
CA ALA A 213 -10.60 20.66 -30.26
C ALA A 213 -11.61 19.54 -29.93
N ALA A 214 -11.45 18.33 -30.49
CA ALA A 214 -12.37 17.21 -30.27
C ALA A 214 -11.86 16.23 -29.19
N ARG A 215 -10.61 16.33 -28.74
CA ARG A 215 -10.00 15.38 -27.81
C ARG A 215 -10.71 15.32 -26.45
N VAL A 216 -11.11 16.49 -25.92
CA VAL A 216 -11.82 16.56 -24.63
C VAL A 216 -13.16 15.82 -24.70
N ASN A 217 -13.92 16.02 -25.78
CA ASN A 217 -15.19 15.31 -25.96
C ASN A 217 -14.99 13.80 -26.09
N PHE A 218 -13.99 13.36 -26.84
CA PHE A 218 -13.67 11.94 -27.01
C PHE A 218 -13.29 11.28 -25.66
N ILE A 219 -12.42 11.91 -24.87
CA ILE A 219 -12.07 11.41 -23.54
C ILE A 219 -13.27 11.45 -22.59
N THR A 220 -14.12 12.47 -22.67
CA THR A 220 -15.32 12.56 -21.86
C THR A 220 -16.26 11.38 -22.14
N GLU A 221 -16.53 11.08 -23.39
CA GLU A 221 -17.37 9.93 -23.77
C GLU A 221 -16.74 8.58 -23.38
N PHE A 222 -15.44 8.48 -23.49
CA PHE A 222 -14.69 7.33 -23.03
C PHE A 222 -14.85 7.14 -21.52
N LEU A 223 -14.62 8.19 -20.72
CA LEU A 223 -14.76 8.15 -19.25
C LEU A 223 -16.20 7.84 -18.83
N GLN A 224 -17.19 8.40 -19.51
CA GLN A 224 -18.61 8.11 -19.24
C GLN A 224 -18.92 6.61 -19.39
N ARG A 225 -18.40 5.96 -20.46
CA ARG A 225 -18.57 4.52 -20.70
C ARG A 225 -17.84 3.67 -19.67
N GLU A 226 -16.60 4.05 -19.33
CA GLU A 226 -15.82 3.34 -18.30
C GLU A 226 -16.49 3.44 -16.91
N VAL A 227 -16.94 4.63 -16.51
CA VAL A 227 -17.66 4.86 -15.25
C VAL A 227 -19.00 4.12 -15.24
N GLN A 228 -19.74 4.16 -16.35
CA GLN A 228 -20.99 3.40 -16.47
C GLN A 228 -20.76 1.91 -16.23
N GLY A 229 -19.81 1.31 -16.92
CA GLY A 229 -19.48 -0.11 -16.80
C GLY A 229 -18.94 -0.48 -15.41
N PHE A 230 -18.10 0.39 -14.84
CA PHE A 230 -17.48 0.20 -13.54
C PHE A 230 -18.50 0.25 -12.39
N LEU A 231 -19.38 1.27 -12.40
CA LEU A 231 -20.42 1.47 -11.37
C LEU A 231 -21.72 0.71 -11.71
N ARG A 232 -21.79 0.02 -12.84
CA ARG A 232 -22.98 -0.71 -13.34
C ARG A 232 -24.21 0.18 -13.44
N LEU A 233 -24.03 1.41 -13.92
CA LEU A 233 -25.12 2.37 -14.10
C LEU A 233 -25.99 1.96 -15.30
N ALA A 234 -27.29 2.21 -15.19
CA ALA A 234 -28.24 1.91 -16.27
C ALA A 234 -28.01 2.77 -17.53
N GLN A 235 -27.47 3.98 -17.36
CA GLN A 235 -27.15 4.94 -18.43
C GLN A 235 -25.79 5.59 -18.16
N PRO A 236 -25.10 6.06 -19.21
CA PRO A 236 -23.87 6.82 -19.04
C PRO A 236 -24.14 8.09 -18.21
N PRO A 237 -23.29 8.39 -17.21
CA PRO A 237 -23.43 9.60 -16.40
C PRO A 237 -23.15 10.84 -17.26
N ALA A 238 -23.74 11.99 -16.89
CA ALA A 238 -23.43 13.26 -17.56
C ALA A 238 -21.99 13.69 -17.30
N SER A 239 -21.40 14.48 -18.22
CA SER A 239 -20.04 15.03 -18.05
C SER A 239 -19.86 15.87 -16.78
N THR A 240 -20.97 16.49 -16.32
CA THR A 240 -21.04 17.30 -15.09
C THR A 240 -21.30 16.46 -13.84
N SER A 241 -21.54 15.16 -13.95
CA SER A 241 -21.77 14.29 -12.80
C SER A 241 -20.49 14.19 -11.96
N ARG A 242 -20.65 14.35 -10.65
CA ARG A 242 -19.55 14.19 -9.70
C ARG A 242 -19.37 12.70 -9.35
N PHE A 243 -18.15 12.23 -9.31
CA PHE A 243 -17.84 10.84 -8.97
C PHE A 243 -18.43 10.40 -7.63
N LEU A 244 -18.35 11.25 -6.60
CA LEU A 244 -18.92 10.98 -5.27
C LEU A 244 -20.44 10.82 -5.31
N ASP A 245 -21.15 11.64 -6.10
CA ASP A 245 -22.62 11.58 -6.24
C ASP A 245 -23.07 10.30 -6.99
N LEU A 246 -22.18 9.74 -7.80
CA LEU A 246 -22.38 8.46 -8.48
C LEU A 246 -22.12 7.24 -7.58
N GLY A 247 -21.75 7.46 -6.31
CA GLY A 247 -21.50 6.40 -5.33
C GLY A 247 -20.05 5.88 -5.33
N THR A 248 -19.11 6.63 -5.91
CA THR A 248 -17.68 6.26 -5.89
C THR A 248 -17.10 6.50 -4.50
N ASP A 249 -16.67 5.45 -3.83
CA ASP A 249 -15.86 5.53 -2.61
C ASP A 249 -14.35 5.62 -2.92
N SER A 250 -13.54 5.75 -1.87
CA SER A 250 -12.09 5.90 -2.02
C SER A 250 -11.42 4.68 -2.66
N LEU A 251 -11.93 3.47 -2.41
CA LEU A 251 -11.41 2.25 -3.02
C LEU A 251 -11.76 2.18 -4.51
N MET A 252 -13.01 2.52 -4.83
CA MET A 252 -13.50 2.59 -6.21
C MET A 252 -12.77 3.68 -7.00
N ALA A 253 -12.42 4.81 -6.38
CA ALA A 253 -11.62 5.87 -6.99
C ALA A 253 -10.22 5.37 -7.40
N VAL A 254 -9.55 4.63 -6.53
CA VAL A 254 -8.24 4.01 -6.83
C VAL A 254 -8.37 2.94 -7.93
N GLU A 255 -9.41 2.13 -7.90
CA GLU A 255 -9.63 1.11 -8.93
C GLU A 255 -9.95 1.73 -10.29
N LEU A 256 -10.78 2.76 -10.34
CA LEU A 256 -11.05 3.51 -11.57
C LEU A 256 -9.76 4.15 -12.12
N ARG A 257 -8.98 4.78 -11.26
CA ARG A 257 -7.66 5.33 -11.63
C ARG A 257 -6.75 4.26 -12.23
N ASN A 258 -6.65 3.08 -11.62
CA ASN A 258 -5.80 2.00 -12.11
C ASN A 258 -6.26 1.47 -13.48
N ARG A 259 -7.56 1.39 -13.71
CA ARG A 259 -8.14 1.05 -15.02
C ARG A 259 -7.75 2.08 -16.08
N LEU A 260 -7.94 3.37 -15.78
CA LEU A 260 -7.59 4.46 -16.69
C LEU A 260 -6.09 4.46 -16.99
N PHE A 261 -5.24 4.31 -15.97
CA PHE A 261 -3.79 4.24 -16.15
C PHE A 261 -3.38 3.09 -17.10
N SER A 262 -3.99 1.91 -16.93
CA SER A 262 -3.75 0.76 -17.80
C SER A 262 -4.24 0.99 -19.23
N GLN A 263 -5.41 1.59 -19.42
CA GLN A 263 -6.01 1.88 -20.73
C GLN A 263 -5.18 2.89 -21.54
N PHE A 264 -4.57 3.85 -20.84
CA PHE A 264 -3.68 4.84 -21.44
C PHE A 264 -2.21 4.39 -21.53
N GLY A 265 -1.91 3.09 -21.27
CA GLY A 265 -0.56 2.55 -21.38
C GLY A 265 0.45 3.22 -20.44
N GLY A 266 0.00 3.80 -19.33
CA GLY A 266 0.85 4.45 -18.33
C GLY A 266 1.43 5.82 -18.76
N LYS A 267 1.01 6.39 -19.87
CA LYS A 267 1.54 7.66 -20.38
C LYS A 267 0.97 8.91 -19.69
N PHE A 268 -0.18 8.78 -19.03
CA PHE A 268 -0.76 9.89 -18.26
C PHE A 268 -0.37 9.80 -16.80
N ASP A 269 0.01 10.93 -16.21
CA ASP A 269 0.17 11.04 -14.77
C ASP A 269 -1.21 11.20 -14.13
N ILE A 270 -1.78 10.08 -13.69
CA ILE A 270 -3.07 10.06 -12.99
C ILE A 270 -2.80 9.84 -11.51
N SER A 271 -2.86 10.93 -10.73
CA SER A 271 -2.74 10.89 -9.27
C SER A 271 -3.71 9.87 -8.66
N PRO A 272 -3.35 9.17 -7.57
CA PRO A 272 -4.30 8.37 -6.79
C PRO A 272 -5.52 9.15 -6.31
N THR A 273 -5.41 10.48 -6.20
CA THR A 273 -6.48 11.40 -5.78
C THR A 273 -7.18 12.08 -6.96
N ALA A 274 -6.87 11.73 -8.21
CA ALA A 274 -7.37 12.42 -9.40
C ALA A 274 -8.91 12.59 -9.45
N VAL A 275 -9.66 11.60 -8.94
CA VAL A 275 -11.13 11.64 -8.87
C VAL A 275 -11.65 12.65 -7.85
N PHE A 276 -10.82 13.03 -6.86
CA PHE A 276 -11.12 14.05 -5.86
C PHE A 276 -10.63 15.43 -6.30
N ASP A 277 -9.47 15.48 -6.99
CA ASP A 277 -8.86 16.71 -7.50
C ASP A 277 -9.65 17.24 -8.70
N TYR A 278 -10.22 16.36 -9.51
CA TYR A 278 -11.10 16.62 -10.67
C TYR A 278 -12.44 15.95 -10.45
N PRO A 279 -13.32 16.55 -9.65
CA PRO A 279 -14.51 15.87 -9.11
C PRO A 279 -15.58 15.51 -10.13
N THR A 280 -15.54 16.05 -11.35
CA THR A 280 -16.48 15.70 -12.42
C THR A 280 -15.78 14.94 -13.58
N ILE A 281 -16.57 14.19 -14.36
CA ILE A 281 -16.06 13.46 -15.52
C ILE A 281 -15.42 14.43 -16.54
N GLY A 282 -16.04 15.59 -16.76
CA GLY A 282 -15.52 16.61 -17.69
C GLY A 282 -14.22 17.24 -17.22
N GLU A 283 -14.08 17.54 -15.93
CA GLU A 283 -12.84 18.09 -15.36
C GLU A 283 -11.68 17.10 -15.46
N LEU A 284 -11.95 15.81 -15.15
CA LEU A 284 -10.95 14.77 -15.33
C LEU A 284 -10.56 14.58 -16.80
N ALA A 285 -11.52 14.63 -17.72
CA ALA A 285 -11.26 14.55 -19.16
C ALA A 285 -10.36 15.71 -19.64
N ALA A 286 -10.67 16.93 -19.23
CA ALA A 286 -9.89 18.11 -19.57
C ALA A 286 -8.46 18.03 -19.02
N HIS A 287 -8.30 17.56 -17.78
CA HIS A 287 -7.00 17.33 -17.16
C HIS A 287 -6.18 16.30 -17.94
N LEU A 288 -6.76 15.16 -18.31
CA LEU A 288 -6.05 14.14 -19.08
C LEU A 288 -5.60 14.68 -20.45
N VAL A 289 -6.47 15.41 -21.14
CA VAL A 289 -6.11 16.01 -22.45
C VAL A 289 -5.00 17.04 -22.30
N SER A 290 -4.94 17.81 -21.21
CA SER A 290 -3.88 18.81 -20.98
C SER A 290 -2.48 18.20 -20.83
N GLN A 291 -2.37 16.90 -20.58
CA GLN A 291 -1.08 16.19 -20.52
C GLN A 291 -0.60 15.71 -21.90
N LEU A 292 -1.42 15.84 -22.95
CA LEU A 292 -1.00 15.48 -24.30
C LEU A 292 -0.14 16.59 -24.91
N PRO A 293 0.95 16.25 -25.61
CA PRO A 293 1.72 17.25 -26.32
C PRO A 293 0.86 17.90 -27.43
N ASP A 294 0.95 19.22 -27.53
CA ASP A 294 0.32 19.96 -28.62
C ASP A 294 0.87 19.48 -29.95
N SER A 295 0.01 18.94 -30.81
CA SER A 295 0.40 18.43 -32.12
C SER A 295 0.66 19.53 -33.17
N ASP A 296 0.70 20.81 -32.77
CA ASP A 296 0.88 21.94 -33.67
C ASP A 296 2.33 22.50 -33.75
N THR A 297 3.30 21.88 -33.05
CA THR A 297 4.70 22.17 -33.30
C THR A 297 5.29 21.21 -34.33
N SER A 298 4.97 21.41 -35.59
CA SER A 298 5.83 20.96 -36.69
C SER A 298 7.19 21.60 -36.48
N PRO A 299 8.31 20.87 -36.47
CA PRO A 299 9.62 21.47 -36.49
C PRO A 299 9.73 22.25 -37.82
N GLY A 300 9.84 23.57 -37.72
CA GLY A 300 10.15 24.40 -38.88
C GLY A 300 11.39 23.88 -39.62
N PRO A 301 11.50 24.11 -40.92
CA PRO A 301 12.60 23.59 -41.73
C PRO A 301 13.94 24.03 -41.11
N ALA A 302 14.82 23.07 -40.87
CA ALA A 302 16.17 23.29 -40.35
C ALA A 302 16.90 24.27 -41.27
N GLU A 303 17.35 25.42 -40.75
CA GLU A 303 18.29 26.29 -41.42
C GLU A 303 19.58 25.52 -41.76
N PRO A 304 20.08 25.61 -42.97
CA PRO A 304 21.33 24.96 -43.34
C PRO A 304 22.50 25.58 -42.55
N PRO A 305 23.51 24.82 -42.16
CA PRO A 305 24.64 25.32 -41.39
C PRO A 305 25.42 26.39 -42.18
N ALA A 306 25.60 27.56 -41.57
CA ALA A 306 26.44 28.62 -42.07
C ALA A 306 27.87 28.12 -42.27
N ASN A 307 28.33 28.17 -43.50
CA ASN A 307 29.67 27.84 -43.96
C ASN A 307 30.64 28.88 -43.43
N SER A 308 31.39 28.60 -42.35
CA SER A 308 32.50 29.43 -41.91
C SER A 308 33.74 29.05 -42.73
N ALA A 309 34.05 29.87 -43.69
CA ALA A 309 35.31 29.82 -44.43
C ALA A 309 36.49 29.98 -43.46
N VAL A 310 37.43 29.08 -43.62
CA VAL A 310 38.78 29.11 -43.04
C VAL A 310 39.60 30.05 -43.88
N ASP A 311 40.20 31.08 -43.29
CA ASP A 311 41.40 31.68 -43.78
C ASP A 311 42.53 31.48 -42.78
N ALA A 312 43.55 30.82 -43.26
CA ALA A 312 44.89 30.80 -42.68
C ALA A 312 45.74 31.87 -43.42
N PRO A 313 46.81 32.40 -42.85
CA PRO A 313 48.09 31.70 -42.91
C PRO A 313 48.71 31.31 -41.57
#